data_c6d102378e655d22ba23f4622a7c7336
#
_entry.id   c6d102378e655d22ba23f4622a7c7336
#
_cell.length_a   1.000
_cell.length_b   1.000
_cell.length_c   1.000
_cell.angle_alpha   90.00
_cell.angle_beta   90.00
_cell.angle_gamma   90.00
#
_symmetry.space_group_name_H-M   'P 1'
#
loop_
_entity.id
_entity.type
_entity.pdbx_description
1 polymer ?
#
loop_
_entity_poly.entity_id
_entity_poly.type
_entity_poly.pdbx_seq_one_letter_code
_entity_poly.pdbx_strand_id
1 'polypeptide(L)'
;MKILITGIHGFVGSNLVNALKGKHILYGLDIVAPEKDGVVKTYSWDDLGKRNIPEVDAIIHLAGKAHDTKNQSKAQVYFDINTGLTQKIYDYFLGSSAKKFVFFSSVKAAADQVEGDILTEEVVPSPKGPYGESKIKAEEYIQEKWPADKSVYILRPCMIHGPGNKGNMNLLYNVVKKGIPWPLGAFENKRTFTSIDNLC
;
A
#
# COMPACT_ATOMS: atom_id res chain seq x y z
N MET A 1 6.50 19.86 -5.33
CA MET A 1 6.39 19.41 -3.93
C MET A 1 7.54 18.46 -3.63
N LYS A 2 7.98 18.41 -2.37
CA LYS A 2 8.88 17.37 -1.85
C LYS A 2 8.02 16.24 -1.28
N ILE A 3 8.22 15.02 -1.73
CA ILE A 3 7.37 13.87 -1.36
C ILE A 3 8.25 12.74 -0.85
N LEU A 4 7.92 12.20 0.33
CA LEU A 4 8.51 10.98 0.86
C LEU A 4 7.62 9.79 0.53
N ILE A 5 8.17 8.77 -0.12
CA ILE A 5 7.44 7.55 -0.50
C ILE A 5 8.05 6.37 0.23
N THR A 6 7.28 5.70 1.09
CA THR A 6 7.74 4.46 1.73
C THR A 6 7.41 3.25 0.85
N GLY A 7 8.23 2.21 0.89
CA GLY A 7 8.06 1.05 0.00
C GLY A 7 8.33 1.38 -1.47
N ILE A 8 9.25 2.30 -1.71
CA ILE A 8 9.52 2.91 -3.02
C ILE A 8 10.02 1.89 -4.06
N HIS A 9 10.59 0.76 -3.64
CA HIS A 9 11.06 -0.31 -4.52
C HIS A 9 9.98 -1.38 -4.79
N GLY A 10 8.82 -1.27 -4.14
CA GLY A 10 7.66 -2.14 -4.39
C GLY A 10 7.00 -1.88 -5.75
N PHE A 11 5.99 -2.73 -6.08
CA PHE A 11 5.24 -2.61 -7.34
C PHE A 11 4.59 -1.23 -7.51
N VAL A 12 3.78 -0.81 -6.53
CA VAL A 12 3.11 0.51 -6.59
C VAL A 12 4.13 1.64 -6.50
N GLY A 13 5.12 1.55 -5.58
CA GLY A 13 6.16 2.56 -5.40
C GLY A 13 6.96 2.84 -6.66
N SER A 14 7.34 1.79 -7.40
CA SER A 14 8.11 1.95 -8.65
C SER A 14 7.30 2.64 -9.75
N ASN A 15 6.02 2.29 -9.90
CA ASN A 15 5.15 2.93 -10.87
C ASN A 15 4.84 4.37 -10.49
N LEU A 16 4.61 4.64 -9.19
CA LEU A 16 4.36 5.98 -8.69
C LEU A 16 5.57 6.91 -8.91
N VAL A 17 6.79 6.42 -8.69
CA VAL A 17 8.01 7.18 -9.02
C VAL A 17 8.03 7.55 -10.50
N ASN A 18 7.73 6.61 -11.40
CA ASN A 18 7.69 6.90 -12.83
C ASN A 18 6.64 7.96 -13.21
N ALA A 19 5.50 7.97 -12.54
CA ALA A 19 4.44 8.95 -12.78
C ALA A 19 4.76 10.35 -12.23
N LEU A 20 5.53 10.43 -11.14
CA LEU A 20 5.81 11.67 -10.41
C LEU A 20 7.18 12.28 -10.68
N LYS A 21 8.16 11.49 -11.15
CA LYS A 21 9.51 11.99 -11.47
C LYS A 21 9.44 13.11 -12.52
N GLY A 22 10.30 14.11 -12.37
CA GLY A 22 10.30 15.30 -13.22
C GLY A 22 9.22 16.33 -12.86
N LYS A 23 8.19 15.98 -12.09
CA LYS A 23 7.17 16.91 -11.61
C LYS A 23 7.36 17.29 -10.13
N HIS A 24 7.96 16.39 -9.36
CA HIS A 24 8.15 16.51 -7.91
C HIS A 24 9.56 16.10 -7.50
N ILE A 25 10.01 16.55 -6.33
CA ILE A 25 11.25 16.11 -5.69
C ILE A 25 10.89 14.90 -4.84
N LEU A 26 11.42 13.73 -5.19
CA LEU A 26 11.05 12.46 -4.56
C LEU A 26 12.16 11.95 -3.64
N TYR A 27 11.78 11.56 -2.45
CA TYR A 27 12.60 10.84 -1.48
C TYR A 27 11.98 9.47 -1.23
N GLY A 28 12.82 8.47 -0.99
CA GLY A 28 12.40 7.11 -0.67
C GLY A 28 12.62 6.78 0.80
N LEU A 29 11.81 5.85 1.33
CA LEU A 29 12.02 5.16 2.60
C LEU A 29 11.76 3.67 2.37
N ASP A 30 12.77 2.83 2.55
CA ASP A 30 12.64 1.39 2.32
C ASP A 30 13.61 0.58 3.20
N ILE A 31 13.48 -0.75 3.20
CA ILE A 31 14.41 -1.68 3.86
C ILE A 31 15.72 -1.83 3.07
N VAL A 32 15.69 -1.55 1.78
CA VAL A 32 16.86 -1.50 0.89
C VAL A 32 16.93 -0.12 0.26
N ALA A 33 18.13 0.38 0.02
CA ALA A 33 18.34 1.74 -0.46
C ALA A 33 19.23 1.81 -1.73
N PRO A 34 18.99 0.99 -2.79
CA PRO A 34 19.67 1.18 -4.05
C PRO A 34 19.27 2.53 -4.67
N GLU A 35 20.14 3.07 -5.50
CA GLU A 35 19.80 4.23 -6.30
C GLU A 35 18.59 3.95 -7.19
N LYS A 36 17.73 4.94 -7.35
CA LYS A 36 16.53 4.84 -8.16
C LYS A 36 16.36 6.11 -8.99
N ASP A 37 16.24 5.94 -10.28
CA ASP A 37 16.04 7.06 -11.21
C ASP A 37 14.80 7.89 -10.82
N GLY A 38 14.98 9.21 -10.79
CA GLY A 38 13.95 10.16 -10.38
C GLY A 38 13.78 10.32 -8.86
N VAL A 39 14.61 9.65 -8.03
CA VAL A 39 14.61 9.76 -6.57
C VAL A 39 15.92 10.36 -6.10
N VAL A 40 15.86 11.42 -5.31
CA VAL A 40 17.05 12.10 -4.79
C VAL A 40 17.87 11.21 -3.88
N LYS A 41 17.19 10.52 -2.94
CA LYS A 41 17.80 9.59 -2.00
C LYS A 41 16.74 8.65 -1.41
N THR A 42 17.10 7.40 -1.17
CA THR A 42 16.33 6.47 -0.36
C THR A 42 16.96 6.36 1.02
N TYR A 43 16.14 6.54 2.04
CA TYR A 43 16.48 6.46 3.46
C TYR A 43 16.08 5.10 4.03
N SER A 44 16.71 4.72 5.12
CA SER A 44 16.35 3.54 5.91
C SER A 44 15.33 3.90 7.01
N TRP A 45 14.69 2.89 7.60
CA TRP A 45 13.82 3.06 8.76
C TRP A 45 14.57 3.56 10.01
N ASP A 46 15.89 3.31 10.08
CA ASP A 46 16.75 3.88 11.15
C ASP A 46 16.95 5.39 10.98
N ASP A 47 17.03 5.87 9.73
CA ASP A 47 17.11 7.31 9.43
C ASP A 47 15.85 8.05 9.86
N LEU A 48 14.67 7.40 9.76
CA LEU A 48 13.42 7.95 10.28
C LEU A 48 13.51 8.21 11.80
N GLY A 49 13.99 7.23 12.55
CA GLY A 49 14.18 7.35 14.01
C GLY A 49 15.17 8.43 14.40
N LYS A 50 16.21 8.63 13.60
CA LYS A 50 17.27 9.66 13.83
C LYS A 50 16.89 11.04 13.30
N ARG A 51 15.72 11.19 12.69
CA ARG A 51 15.25 12.42 12.02
C ARG A 51 16.21 12.94 10.94
N ASN A 52 16.88 12.04 10.22
CA ASN A 52 17.80 12.38 9.13
C ASN A 52 17.09 12.61 7.78
N ILE A 53 15.77 12.50 7.76
CA ILE A 53 14.97 12.72 6.56
C ILE A 53 14.73 14.22 6.39
N PRO A 54 14.90 14.79 5.18
CA PRO A 54 14.65 16.19 4.94
C PRO A 54 13.16 16.54 5.13
N GLU A 55 12.87 17.82 5.33
CA GLU A 55 11.49 18.29 5.36
C GLU A 55 10.81 18.04 4.01
N VAL A 56 9.60 17.49 4.08
CA VAL A 56 8.77 17.16 2.92
C VAL A 56 7.37 17.75 3.07
N ASP A 57 6.70 17.95 1.94
CA ASP A 57 5.33 18.49 1.90
C ASP A 57 4.28 17.39 2.09
N ALA A 58 4.60 16.17 1.63
CA ALA A 58 3.69 15.03 1.65
C ALA A 58 4.43 13.72 1.92
N ILE A 59 3.73 12.78 2.55
CA ILE A 59 4.19 11.40 2.76
C ILE A 59 3.19 10.46 2.12
N ILE A 60 3.67 9.54 1.26
CA ILE A 60 2.88 8.47 0.68
C ILE A 60 3.37 7.14 1.24
N HIS A 61 2.53 6.50 2.03
CA HIS A 61 2.89 5.27 2.74
C HIS A 61 2.40 4.02 1.99
N LEU A 62 3.33 3.38 1.27
CA LEU A 62 3.10 2.16 0.49
C LEU A 62 3.77 0.93 1.11
N ALA A 63 4.71 1.12 2.06
CA ALA A 63 5.41 0.02 2.69
C ALA A 63 4.41 -0.90 3.40
N GLY A 64 4.49 -2.18 3.10
CA GLY A 64 3.59 -3.17 3.68
C GLY A 64 3.83 -4.55 3.09
N LYS A 65 3.39 -5.57 3.82
CA LYS A 65 3.41 -6.97 3.40
C LYS A 65 2.02 -7.34 2.86
N ALA A 66 1.91 -7.56 1.55
CA ALA A 66 0.65 -7.87 0.88
C ALA A 66 0.55 -9.34 0.41
N HIS A 67 1.66 -9.91 -0.07
CA HIS A 67 1.66 -11.21 -0.71
C HIS A 67 2.53 -12.21 0.03
N ASP A 68 1.92 -13.30 0.45
CA ASP A 68 2.59 -14.52 0.84
C ASP A 68 1.97 -15.69 0.06
N THR A 69 2.33 -15.78 -1.22
CA THR A 69 1.83 -16.84 -2.13
C THR A 69 2.16 -18.26 -1.65
N LYS A 70 3.11 -18.38 -0.72
CA LYS A 70 3.50 -19.66 -0.12
C LYS A 70 2.85 -19.91 1.24
N ASN A 71 2.09 -18.94 1.76
CA ASN A 71 1.43 -18.97 3.07
C ASN A 71 2.37 -19.38 4.23
N GLN A 72 3.63 -18.91 4.20
CA GLN A 72 4.69 -19.29 5.13
C GLN A 72 4.91 -18.24 6.24
N SER A 73 4.33 -17.06 6.12
CA SER A 73 4.53 -16.00 7.09
C SER A 73 3.62 -16.20 8.30
N LYS A 74 4.20 -16.07 9.49
CA LYS A 74 3.42 -16.01 10.74
C LYS A 74 2.53 -14.76 10.73
N ALA A 75 1.35 -14.85 11.34
CA ALA A 75 0.40 -13.74 11.48
C ALA A 75 1.07 -12.47 12.04
N GLN A 76 1.92 -12.62 13.06
CA GLN A 76 2.61 -11.51 13.71
C GLN A 76 3.42 -10.65 12.73
N VAL A 77 4.05 -11.24 11.71
CA VAL A 77 4.84 -10.51 10.71
C VAL A 77 3.98 -9.49 9.94
N TYR A 78 2.69 -9.80 9.71
CA TYR A 78 1.79 -8.83 9.08
C TYR A 78 1.50 -7.63 9.99
N PHE A 79 1.31 -7.86 11.28
CA PHE A 79 1.09 -6.78 12.25
C PHE A 79 2.36 -5.95 12.45
N ASP A 80 3.52 -6.56 12.58
CA ASP A 80 4.79 -5.85 12.74
C ASP A 80 5.08 -4.93 11.54
N ILE A 81 4.79 -5.41 10.33
CA ILE A 81 5.06 -4.65 9.10
C ILE A 81 3.91 -3.69 8.79
N ASN A 82 2.66 -4.17 8.67
CA ASN A 82 1.57 -3.32 8.20
C ASN A 82 1.08 -2.33 9.26
N THR A 83 0.97 -2.77 10.51
CA THR A 83 0.55 -1.89 11.61
C THR A 83 1.76 -1.13 12.19
N GLY A 84 2.83 -1.85 12.53
CA GLY A 84 3.98 -1.26 13.22
C GLY A 84 4.73 -0.22 12.39
N LEU A 85 4.95 -0.44 11.08
CA LEU A 85 5.59 0.58 10.24
C LEU A 85 4.66 1.76 9.99
N THR A 86 3.33 1.52 9.86
CA THR A 86 2.35 2.60 9.73
C THR A 86 2.36 3.50 10.96
N GLN A 87 2.38 2.93 12.17
CA GLN A 87 2.48 3.70 13.40
C GLN A 87 3.73 4.60 13.42
N LYS A 88 4.89 4.03 13.09
CA LYS A 88 6.16 4.76 13.05
C LYS A 88 6.15 5.93 12.07
N ILE A 89 5.71 5.72 10.84
CA ILE A 89 5.71 6.77 9.82
C ILE A 89 4.61 7.81 10.07
N TYR A 90 3.48 7.39 10.65
CA TYR A 90 2.40 8.30 10.97
C TYR A 90 2.75 9.19 12.17
N ASP A 91 3.38 8.66 13.22
CA ASP A 91 3.90 9.47 14.33
C ASP A 91 4.97 10.46 13.85
N TYR A 92 5.84 10.05 12.91
CA TYR A 92 6.78 10.98 12.27
C TYR A 92 6.02 12.07 11.48
N PHE A 93 4.99 11.73 10.71
CA PHE A 93 4.16 12.69 9.99
C PHE A 93 3.52 13.71 10.93
N LEU A 94 2.94 13.27 12.03
CA LEU A 94 2.30 14.15 13.01
C LEU A 94 3.27 15.19 13.59
N GLY A 95 4.51 14.80 13.86
CA GLY A 95 5.57 15.67 14.38
C GLY A 95 6.39 16.42 13.33
N SER A 96 6.08 16.28 12.03
CA SER A 96 6.80 16.90 10.91
C SER A 96 6.09 18.14 10.36
N SER A 97 6.75 18.88 9.47
CA SER A 97 6.15 19.99 8.71
C SER A 97 5.23 19.53 7.57
N ALA A 98 5.22 18.25 7.22
CA ALA A 98 4.40 17.69 6.16
C ALA A 98 2.91 17.95 6.39
N LYS A 99 2.20 18.34 5.34
CA LYS A 99 0.76 18.67 5.40
C LYS A 99 -0.16 17.60 4.84
N LYS A 100 0.38 16.61 4.13
CA LYS A 100 -0.42 15.55 3.50
C LYS A 100 0.14 14.17 3.83
N PHE A 101 -0.74 13.26 4.21
CA PHE A 101 -0.41 11.85 4.41
C PHE A 101 -1.38 10.98 3.60
N VAL A 102 -0.84 10.10 2.76
CA VAL A 102 -1.62 9.15 1.97
C VAL A 102 -1.24 7.74 2.40
N PHE A 103 -2.18 7.01 2.98
CA PHE A 103 -2.00 5.63 3.40
C PHE A 103 -2.64 4.67 2.41
N PHE A 104 -1.87 3.73 1.91
CA PHE A 104 -2.37 2.64 1.08
C PHE A 104 -2.76 1.44 1.95
N SER A 105 -4.05 1.38 2.27
CA SER A 105 -4.69 0.24 2.88
C SER A 105 -5.07 -0.81 1.82
N SER A 106 -6.22 -1.43 1.95
CA SER A 106 -6.75 -2.43 1.01
C SER A 106 -8.26 -2.59 1.23
N VAL A 107 -9.01 -2.98 0.21
CA VAL A 107 -10.40 -3.44 0.38
C VAL A 107 -10.49 -4.60 1.36
N LYS A 108 -9.43 -5.40 1.52
CA LYS A 108 -9.32 -6.50 2.48
C LYS A 108 -9.35 -6.02 3.95
N ALA A 109 -9.08 -4.76 4.22
CA ALA A 109 -9.27 -4.16 5.54
C ALA A 109 -10.76 -3.98 5.87
N ALA A 110 -11.60 -3.79 4.85
CA ALA A 110 -13.03 -3.67 5.03
C ALA A 110 -13.72 -5.04 5.04
N ALA A 111 -13.51 -5.87 4.02
CA ALA A 111 -14.18 -7.17 3.91
C ALA A 111 -13.42 -8.14 3.00
N ASP A 112 -13.64 -9.43 3.20
CA ASP A 112 -13.19 -10.50 2.29
C ASP A 112 -14.23 -10.84 1.24
N GLN A 113 -15.50 -10.62 1.53
CA GLN A 113 -16.64 -10.86 0.67
C GLN A 113 -17.57 -9.65 0.70
N VAL A 114 -18.26 -9.41 -0.39
CA VAL A 114 -19.28 -8.37 -0.49
C VAL A 114 -20.62 -8.97 -0.12
N GLU A 115 -21.29 -8.42 0.87
CA GLU A 115 -22.69 -8.71 1.17
C GLU A 115 -23.56 -7.79 0.30
N GLY A 116 -24.29 -8.37 -0.64
CA GLY A 116 -25.03 -7.60 -1.66
C GLY A 116 -24.20 -7.38 -2.95
N ASP A 117 -24.50 -6.30 -3.68
CA ASP A 117 -23.93 -6.05 -5.00
C ASP A 117 -22.66 -5.20 -4.98
N ILE A 118 -22.52 -4.30 -4.02
CA ILE A 118 -21.45 -3.29 -3.97
C ILE A 118 -20.91 -3.15 -2.54
N LEU A 119 -19.58 -3.10 -2.42
CA LEU A 119 -18.90 -2.72 -1.20
C LEU A 119 -18.68 -1.21 -1.20
N THR A 120 -19.24 -0.51 -0.22
CA THR A 120 -19.08 0.94 -0.03
C THR A 120 -18.20 1.25 1.18
N GLU A 121 -17.83 2.52 1.36
CA GLU A 121 -17.06 2.99 2.50
C GLU A 121 -17.85 2.95 3.84
N GLU A 122 -19.16 2.79 3.77
CA GLU A 122 -20.06 2.74 4.94
C GLU A 122 -20.10 1.37 5.61
N VAL A 123 -19.49 0.34 4.97
CA VAL A 123 -19.46 -1.01 5.53
C VAL A 123 -18.69 -1.01 6.85
N VAL A 124 -19.26 -1.68 7.85
CA VAL A 124 -18.53 -1.96 9.10
C VAL A 124 -17.41 -2.97 8.80
N PRO A 125 -16.14 -2.61 9.03
CA PRO A 125 -15.03 -3.48 8.69
C PRO A 125 -15.10 -4.83 9.42
N SER A 126 -14.99 -5.93 8.64
CA SER A 126 -14.94 -7.30 9.16
C SER A 126 -13.90 -8.11 8.37
N PRO A 127 -12.60 -7.75 8.47
CA PRO A 127 -11.54 -8.42 7.74
C PRO A 127 -11.35 -9.85 8.24
N LYS A 128 -10.95 -10.74 7.33
CA LYS A 128 -10.57 -12.12 7.66
C LYS A 128 -9.09 -12.35 7.36
N GLY A 129 -8.37 -12.85 8.36
CA GLY A 129 -6.97 -13.19 8.25
C GLY A 129 -6.00 -12.02 8.46
N PRO A 130 -4.72 -12.35 8.74
CA PRO A 130 -3.76 -11.42 9.32
C PRO A 130 -3.44 -10.21 8.43
N TYR A 131 -3.57 -10.34 7.11
CA TYR A 131 -3.36 -9.22 6.20
C TYR A 131 -4.44 -8.14 6.37
N GLY A 132 -5.72 -8.49 6.23
CA GLY A 132 -6.83 -7.55 6.39
C GLY A 132 -6.88 -6.97 7.81
N GLU A 133 -6.72 -7.83 8.81
CA GLU A 133 -6.70 -7.44 10.23
C GLU A 133 -5.56 -6.48 10.56
N SER A 134 -4.37 -6.69 10.01
CA SER A 134 -3.25 -5.76 10.21
C SER A 134 -3.45 -4.41 9.50
N LYS A 135 -4.13 -4.40 8.35
CA LYS A 135 -4.45 -3.16 7.63
C LYS A 135 -5.52 -2.35 8.36
N ILE A 136 -6.59 -2.99 8.84
CA ILE A 136 -7.63 -2.25 9.59
C ILE A 136 -7.07 -1.69 10.89
N LYS A 137 -6.22 -2.42 11.63
CA LYS A 137 -5.54 -1.89 12.81
C LYS A 137 -4.65 -0.67 12.52
N ALA A 138 -4.05 -0.63 11.34
CA ALA A 138 -3.30 0.55 10.91
C ALA A 138 -4.22 1.74 10.62
N GLU A 139 -5.38 1.51 10.01
CA GLU A 139 -6.39 2.55 9.80
C GLU A 139 -6.96 3.08 11.12
N GLU A 140 -7.30 2.20 12.06
CA GLU A 140 -7.78 2.57 13.40
C GLU A 140 -6.78 3.49 14.11
N TYR A 141 -5.48 3.15 14.07
CA TYR A 141 -4.44 4.00 14.65
C TYR A 141 -4.35 5.38 14.02
N ILE A 142 -4.52 5.47 12.69
CA ILE A 142 -4.55 6.74 11.98
C ILE A 142 -5.79 7.55 12.38
N GLN A 143 -6.94 6.89 12.49
CA GLN A 143 -8.22 7.54 12.85
C GLN A 143 -8.22 8.05 14.29
N GLU A 144 -7.66 7.29 15.23
CA GLU A 144 -7.52 7.71 16.63
C GLU A 144 -6.69 8.99 16.81
N LYS A 145 -5.72 9.22 15.92
CA LYS A 145 -4.79 10.35 15.97
C LYS A 145 -5.00 11.35 14.84
N TRP A 146 -6.24 11.48 14.34
CA TRP A 146 -6.52 12.33 13.19
C TRP A 146 -6.20 13.80 13.48
N PRO A 147 -5.31 14.46 12.71
CA PRO A 147 -4.89 15.82 12.97
C PRO A 147 -5.92 16.84 12.47
N ALA A 148 -6.09 17.96 13.19
CA ALA A 148 -7.00 19.02 12.80
C ALA A 148 -6.43 19.94 11.69
N ASP A 149 -5.10 20.02 11.56
CA ASP A 149 -4.39 20.98 10.69
C ASP A 149 -3.68 20.36 9.49
N LYS A 150 -3.85 19.07 9.25
CA LYS A 150 -3.22 18.30 8.17
C LYS A 150 -4.25 17.44 7.44
N SER A 151 -3.97 17.13 6.17
CA SER A 151 -4.84 16.26 5.37
C SER A 151 -4.35 14.82 5.40
N VAL A 152 -5.23 13.90 5.72
CA VAL A 152 -4.97 12.46 5.73
C VAL A 152 -5.93 11.76 4.77
N TYR A 153 -5.40 10.86 3.97
CA TYR A 153 -6.16 10.06 3.01
C TYR A 153 -5.88 8.58 3.25
N ILE A 154 -6.92 7.79 3.42
CA ILE A 154 -6.85 6.32 3.51
C ILE A 154 -7.43 5.75 2.23
N LEU A 155 -6.60 5.10 1.42
CA LEU A 155 -7.03 4.47 0.18
C LEU A 155 -7.17 2.96 0.40
N ARG A 156 -8.30 2.39 0.02
CA ARG A 156 -8.58 0.95 0.05
C ARG A 156 -8.65 0.39 -1.38
N PRO A 157 -7.51 0.31 -2.10
CA PRO A 157 -7.54 -0.19 -3.47
C PRO A 157 -7.97 -1.65 -3.51
N CYS A 158 -8.71 -2.02 -4.57
CA CYS A 158 -8.96 -3.40 -4.93
C CYS A 158 -7.70 -4.02 -5.58
N MET A 159 -7.84 -5.17 -6.26
CA MET A 159 -6.69 -5.84 -6.86
C MET A 159 -6.04 -4.97 -7.94
N ILE A 160 -4.82 -4.50 -7.67
CA ILE A 160 -4.05 -3.66 -8.57
C ILE A 160 -3.33 -4.54 -9.59
N HIS A 161 -3.42 -4.17 -10.87
CA HIS A 161 -2.71 -4.85 -11.95
C HIS A 161 -1.92 -3.86 -12.82
N GLY A 162 -0.94 -4.37 -13.56
CA GLY A 162 -0.11 -3.57 -14.46
C GLY A 162 1.34 -4.05 -14.52
N PRO A 163 2.22 -3.31 -15.23
CA PRO A 163 3.63 -3.67 -15.38
C PRO A 163 4.35 -3.82 -14.04
N GLY A 164 5.04 -4.96 -13.87
CA GLY A 164 5.77 -5.27 -12.64
C GLY A 164 4.93 -5.92 -11.53
N ASN A 165 3.65 -6.18 -11.75
CA ASN A 165 2.81 -6.92 -10.78
C ASN A 165 3.33 -8.37 -10.62
N LYS A 166 3.36 -8.84 -9.36
CA LYS A 166 3.74 -10.23 -9.00
C LYS A 166 2.57 -11.02 -8.39
N GLY A 167 1.35 -10.48 -8.46
CA GLY A 167 0.18 -11.08 -7.82
C GLY A 167 -0.50 -12.17 -8.66
N ASN A 168 -1.63 -12.67 -8.13
CA ASN A 168 -2.40 -13.79 -8.69
C ASN A 168 -2.91 -13.56 -10.12
N MET A 169 -3.03 -12.31 -10.57
CA MET A 169 -3.40 -12.02 -11.97
C MET A 169 -2.40 -12.60 -12.97
N ASN A 170 -1.10 -12.60 -12.64
CA ASN A 170 -0.08 -13.18 -13.51
C ASN A 170 -0.20 -14.70 -13.60
N LEU A 171 -0.63 -15.36 -12.51
CA LEU A 171 -0.90 -16.80 -12.52
C LEU A 171 -2.08 -17.10 -13.44
N LEU A 172 -3.18 -16.36 -13.31
CA LEU A 172 -4.35 -16.50 -14.18
C LEU A 172 -3.99 -16.24 -15.64
N TYR A 173 -3.29 -15.15 -15.92
CA TYR A 173 -2.81 -14.83 -17.27
C TYR A 173 -1.99 -15.98 -17.89
N ASN A 174 -1.07 -16.57 -17.11
CA ASN A 174 -0.25 -17.67 -17.58
C ASN A 174 -1.06 -18.95 -17.86
N VAL A 175 -2.12 -19.22 -17.07
CA VAL A 175 -3.05 -20.35 -17.31
C VAL A 175 -3.78 -20.13 -18.63
N VAL A 176 -4.37 -18.95 -18.83
CA VAL A 176 -5.11 -18.59 -20.05
C VAL A 176 -4.19 -18.61 -21.26
N LYS A 177 -2.99 -18.02 -21.16
CA LYS A 177 -1.99 -18.00 -22.26
C LYS A 177 -1.57 -19.40 -22.71
N LYS A 178 -1.57 -20.38 -21.81
CA LYS A 178 -1.25 -21.79 -22.13
C LYS A 178 -2.44 -22.55 -22.71
N GLY A 179 -3.59 -21.92 -22.89
CA GLY A 179 -4.81 -22.57 -23.37
C GLY A 179 -5.39 -23.63 -22.42
N ILE A 180 -5.02 -23.57 -21.13
CA ILE A 180 -5.53 -24.52 -20.14
C ILE A 180 -6.98 -24.16 -19.82
N PRO A 181 -7.94 -25.11 -19.95
CA PRO A 181 -9.32 -24.86 -19.60
C PRO A 181 -9.45 -24.41 -18.13
N TRP A 182 -10.27 -23.37 -17.89
CA TRP A 182 -10.50 -22.86 -16.56
C TRP A 182 -11.55 -23.73 -15.83
N PRO A 183 -11.15 -24.57 -14.86
CA PRO A 183 -12.07 -25.54 -14.23
C PRO A 183 -13.15 -24.89 -13.37
N LEU A 184 -13.00 -23.63 -13.01
CA LEU A 184 -13.96 -22.85 -12.20
C LEU A 184 -14.85 -21.93 -13.05
N GLY A 185 -14.85 -22.09 -14.38
CA GLY A 185 -15.62 -21.25 -15.31
C GLY A 185 -17.14 -21.36 -15.15
N ALA A 186 -17.64 -22.40 -14.50
CA ALA A 186 -19.07 -22.57 -14.19
C ALA A 186 -19.53 -21.72 -12.99
N PHE A 187 -18.62 -21.14 -12.20
CA PHE A 187 -18.94 -20.33 -11.03
C PHE A 187 -18.97 -18.85 -11.43
N GLU A 188 -20.05 -18.16 -11.13
CA GLU A 188 -20.09 -16.71 -11.24
C GLU A 188 -19.14 -16.08 -10.21
N ASN A 189 -18.14 -15.38 -10.68
CA ASN A 189 -17.17 -14.69 -9.84
C ASN A 189 -16.96 -13.27 -10.38
N LYS A 190 -17.40 -12.29 -9.61
CA LYS A 190 -17.25 -10.86 -9.92
C LYS A 190 -16.14 -10.27 -9.06
N ARG A 191 -15.17 -9.61 -9.68
CA ARG A 191 -14.07 -8.94 -8.96
C ARG A 191 -13.78 -7.59 -9.58
N THR A 192 -13.50 -6.63 -8.74
CA THR A 192 -13.05 -5.31 -9.16
C THR A 192 -11.53 -5.28 -9.25
N PHE A 193 -11.03 -4.65 -10.31
CA PHE A 193 -9.60 -4.45 -10.57
C PHE A 193 -9.32 -2.97 -10.76
N THR A 194 -8.13 -2.54 -10.36
CA THR A 194 -7.62 -1.18 -10.59
C THR A 194 -6.33 -1.27 -11.39
N SER A 195 -6.23 -0.56 -12.52
CA SER A 195 -4.95 -0.44 -13.21
C SER A 195 -3.99 0.41 -12.40
N ILE A 196 -2.70 0.07 -12.47
CA ILE A 196 -1.67 0.88 -11.80
C ILE A 196 -1.61 2.30 -12.33
N ASP A 197 -1.92 2.50 -13.62
CA ASP A 197 -1.93 3.81 -14.25
C ASP A 197 -3.05 4.70 -13.71
N ASN A 198 -4.23 4.12 -13.39
CA ASN A 198 -5.33 4.87 -12.77
C ASN A 198 -5.08 5.16 -11.29
N LEU A 199 -4.20 4.39 -10.65
CA LEU A 199 -3.87 4.56 -9.24
C LEU A 199 -2.79 5.63 -9.03
N CYS A 200 -1.86 5.80 -9.97
CA CYS A 200 -0.75 6.75 -9.93
C CYS A 200 -1.10 8.10 -10.52
#